data_4652afd240aabc54b50e4e6df22643f6
#
_entry.id   4652afd240aabc54b50e4e6df22643f6
#
_cell.length_a   1.000
_cell.length_b   1.000
_cell.length_c   1.000
_cell.angle_alpha   90.00
_cell.angle_beta   90.00
_cell.angle_gamma   90.00
#
_symmetry.space_group_name_H-M   'P 1'
#
loop_
_entity.id
_entity.type
_entity.pdbx_description
1 polymer ?
#
loop_
_entity_poly.entity_id
_entity_poly.type
_entity_poly.pdbx_seq_one_letter_code
_entity_poly.pdbx_strand_id
1 'polypeptide(L)'
;MGGLTLFAAQGCKAPKQVAEQAKHPNIIYVFPDQYRNQVMGFWNQEGFRDKVNFRGDPVHTPNIDTFARESMVLTSAQSNCPLSSPHRGMLLTGMYPNRSGVPLNCNSTRPISSLRDDAECIGDVFSKAGYDCAYFGKLHADFPTPNDPENPGQYVETQRPVWDAYTPKEQRHGFNYWYSYGTFDEHKNPHYWDTDGKRHDPKEWSPLHESGKVVSYLKNLSLIHI
;
A
#
# COMPACT_ATOMS: atom_id res chain seq x y z
N MET A 1 63.69 -14.86 -52.65
CA MET A 1 63.11 -13.58 -52.15
C MET A 1 61.65 -13.79 -51.96
N GLY A 2 61.22 -14.04 -50.71
CA GLY A 2 59.83 -14.25 -50.35
C GLY A 2 59.22 -13.02 -49.71
N GLY A 3 58.23 -12.44 -50.36
CA GLY A 3 57.47 -11.31 -49.83
C GLY A 3 56.44 -11.73 -48.82
N LEU A 4 56.50 -11.23 -47.58
CA LEU A 4 55.56 -11.45 -46.54
C LEU A 4 54.45 -10.38 -46.64
N THR A 5 53.22 -10.80 -46.98
CA THR A 5 52.05 -9.89 -47.03
C THR A 5 51.36 -9.92 -45.67
N LEU A 6 51.41 -8.79 -44.92
CA LEU A 6 50.65 -8.63 -43.68
C LEU A 6 49.19 -8.26 -44.01
N PHE A 7 48.24 -9.12 -43.59
CA PHE A 7 46.84 -8.76 -43.57
C PHE A 7 46.49 -8.08 -42.21
N ALA A 8 46.15 -6.79 -42.30
CA ALA A 8 45.60 -6.08 -41.15
C ALA A 8 44.12 -6.45 -40.99
N ALA A 9 43.78 -7.16 -39.93
CA ALA A 9 42.40 -7.43 -39.55
C ALA A 9 41.77 -6.15 -38.95
N GLN A 10 40.85 -5.53 -39.69
CA GLN A 10 39.99 -4.47 -39.14
C GLN A 10 38.98 -5.11 -38.17
N GLY A 11 39.15 -4.88 -36.86
CA GLY A 11 38.21 -5.27 -35.88
C GLY A 11 36.89 -4.50 -36.03
N CYS A 12 35.81 -5.21 -36.36
CA CYS A 12 34.46 -4.71 -36.30
C CYS A 12 34.15 -4.34 -34.85
N LYS A 13 34.06 -3.04 -34.55
CA LYS A 13 33.46 -2.57 -33.30
C LYS A 13 31.98 -2.90 -33.37
N ALA A 14 31.55 -3.89 -32.57
CA ALA A 14 30.12 -4.13 -32.32
C ALA A 14 29.48 -2.83 -31.78
N PRO A 15 28.28 -2.47 -32.28
CA PRO A 15 27.58 -1.32 -31.73
C PRO A 15 27.33 -1.58 -30.23
N LYS A 16 27.71 -0.65 -29.37
CA LYS A 16 27.26 -0.63 -27.97
C LYS A 16 25.75 -0.54 -28.03
N GLN A 17 25.06 -1.65 -27.77
CA GLN A 17 23.68 -1.61 -27.38
C GLN A 17 23.63 -0.76 -26.10
N VAL A 18 23.11 0.46 -26.21
CA VAL A 18 22.63 1.21 -25.06
C VAL A 18 21.48 0.35 -24.52
N ALA A 19 21.71 -0.32 -23.41
CA ALA A 19 20.64 -1.03 -22.72
C ALA A 19 19.54 0.02 -22.47
N GLU A 20 18.41 -0.16 -23.15
CA GLU A 20 17.21 0.65 -22.93
C GLU A 20 16.85 0.41 -21.45
N GLN A 21 16.95 1.48 -20.65
CA GLN A 21 16.70 1.40 -19.21
C GLN A 21 15.25 0.95 -19.06
N ALA A 22 15.04 -0.26 -18.58
CA ALA A 22 13.70 -0.83 -18.43
C ALA A 22 12.87 0.15 -17.61
N LYS A 23 11.85 0.75 -18.22
CA LYS A 23 10.93 1.65 -17.53
C LYS A 23 10.20 0.82 -16.48
N HIS A 24 10.44 1.11 -15.21
CA HIS A 24 9.72 0.49 -14.13
C HIS A 24 8.25 0.93 -14.18
N PRO A 25 7.27 -0.02 -14.12
CA PRO A 25 5.86 0.34 -14.14
C PRO A 25 5.47 1.08 -12.85
N ASN A 26 4.55 2.05 -12.95
CA ASN A 26 3.90 2.58 -11.77
C ASN A 26 2.99 1.51 -11.16
N ILE A 27 3.01 1.40 -9.83
CA ILE A 27 2.23 0.42 -9.09
C ILE A 27 1.27 1.15 -8.17
N ILE A 28 -0.03 0.89 -8.33
CA ILE A 28 -1.08 1.40 -7.43
C ILE A 28 -1.75 0.20 -6.78
N TYR A 29 -1.60 0.08 -5.46
CA TYR A 29 -2.25 -0.95 -4.67
C TYR A 29 -3.42 -0.35 -3.88
N VAL A 30 -4.64 -0.77 -4.17
CA VAL A 30 -5.86 -0.33 -3.48
C VAL A 30 -6.38 -1.46 -2.60
N PHE A 31 -6.47 -1.18 -1.30
CA PHE A 31 -6.92 -2.15 -0.31
C PHE A 31 -8.09 -1.57 0.52
N PRO A 32 -9.34 -1.82 0.14
CA PRO A 32 -10.50 -1.38 0.93
C PRO A 32 -10.61 -2.19 2.21
N ASP A 33 -10.75 -1.50 3.35
CA ASP A 33 -10.92 -2.14 4.66
C ASP A 33 -12.30 -2.82 4.74
N GLN A 34 -12.35 -4.05 5.28
CA GLN A 34 -13.57 -4.83 5.54
C GLN A 34 -14.52 -4.97 4.32
N TYR A 35 -13.98 -4.97 3.12
CA TYR A 35 -14.75 -5.08 1.88
C TYR A 35 -14.98 -6.55 1.52
N ARG A 36 -16.25 -7.00 1.57
CA ARG A 36 -16.61 -8.39 1.25
C ARG A 36 -16.50 -8.68 -0.26
N ASN A 37 -16.03 -9.86 -0.60
CA ASN A 37 -15.89 -10.27 -1.99
C ASN A 37 -17.20 -10.17 -2.78
N GLN A 38 -18.35 -10.48 -2.15
CA GLN A 38 -19.67 -10.48 -2.81
C GLN A 38 -20.19 -9.08 -3.17
N VAL A 39 -19.67 -7.99 -2.57
CA VAL A 39 -20.14 -6.61 -2.83
C VAL A 39 -19.50 -5.98 -4.06
N MET A 40 -19.33 -6.75 -5.13
CA MET A 40 -18.88 -6.29 -6.44
C MET A 40 -19.91 -6.68 -7.49
N GLY A 41 -20.49 -5.69 -8.21
CA GLY A 41 -21.61 -5.89 -9.13
C GLY A 41 -21.28 -6.84 -10.28
N PHE A 42 -20.02 -6.86 -10.73
CA PHE A 42 -19.59 -7.71 -11.84
C PHE A 42 -19.78 -9.21 -11.57
N TRP A 43 -19.83 -9.67 -10.32
CA TRP A 43 -20.08 -11.09 -10.01
C TRP A 43 -21.44 -11.61 -10.52
N ASN A 44 -22.41 -10.73 -10.75
CA ASN A 44 -23.72 -11.10 -11.31
C ASN A 44 -23.80 -10.95 -12.82
N GLN A 45 -22.73 -10.50 -13.50
CA GLN A 45 -22.69 -10.27 -14.93
C GLN A 45 -22.24 -11.50 -15.72
N GLU A 46 -22.61 -11.54 -16.98
CA GLU A 46 -22.13 -12.53 -17.93
C GLU A 46 -20.61 -12.53 -18.02
N GLY A 47 -20.00 -13.72 -18.11
CA GLY A 47 -18.55 -13.89 -18.16
C GLY A 47 -17.87 -13.94 -16.78
N PHE A 48 -18.54 -13.53 -15.70
CA PHE A 48 -18.05 -13.67 -14.33
C PHE A 48 -18.90 -14.63 -13.50
N ARG A 49 -20.21 -14.62 -13.69
CA ARG A 49 -21.18 -15.40 -12.91
C ARG A 49 -20.88 -16.89 -12.88
N ASP A 50 -20.47 -17.45 -14.01
CA ASP A 50 -20.20 -18.88 -14.16
C ASP A 50 -18.83 -19.33 -13.68
N LYS A 51 -17.98 -18.37 -13.28
CA LYS A 51 -16.63 -18.63 -12.78
C LYS A 51 -16.53 -18.76 -11.26
N VAL A 52 -17.64 -18.53 -10.55
CA VAL A 52 -17.70 -18.56 -9.09
C VAL A 52 -18.87 -19.40 -8.59
N ASN A 53 -18.74 -19.97 -7.41
CA ASN A 53 -19.77 -20.81 -6.77
C ASN A 53 -20.66 -20.06 -5.79
N PHE A 54 -20.60 -18.72 -5.77
CA PHE A 54 -21.43 -17.86 -4.93
C PHE A 54 -22.23 -16.88 -5.80
N ARG A 55 -23.21 -16.22 -5.20
CA ARG A 55 -23.95 -15.12 -5.81
C ARG A 55 -23.41 -13.79 -5.31
N GLY A 56 -23.16 -12.84 -6.20
CA GLY A 56 -22.85 -11.46 -5.82
C GLY A 56 -24.06 -10.78 -5.19
N ASP A 57 -23.82 -9.83 -4.30
CA ASP A 57 -24.85 -8.97 -3.73
C ASP A 57 -25.48 -8.08 -4.84
N PRO A 58 -26.73 -7.64 -4.69
CA PRO A 58 -27.38 -6.74 -5.64
C PRO A 58 -26.89 -5.30 -5.44
N VAL A 59 -25.64 -5.05 -5.82
CA VAL A 59 -24.97 -3.75 -5.69
C VAL A 59 -24.64 -3.15 -7.05
N HIS A 60 -24.48 -1.83 -7.09
CA HIS A 60 -24.14 -1.09 -8.30
C HIS A 60 -22.72 -0.52 -8.16
N THR A 61 -21.77 -1.11 -8.90
CA THR A 61 -20.34 -0.76 -8.86
C THR A 61 -19.75 -0.50 -10.25
N PRO A 62 -20.26 0.48 -11.01
CA PRO A 62 -20.00 0.61 -12.44
C PRO A 62 -18.52 0.79 -12.79
N ASN A 63 -17.76 1.50 -11.98
CA ASN A 63 -16.34 1.72 -12.21
C ASN A 63 -15.52 0.44 -11.95
N ILE A 64 -15.83 -0.30 -10.86
CA ILE A 64 -15.21 -1.60 -10.55
C ILE A 64 -15.60 -2.62 -11.62
N ASP A 65 -16.85 -2.63 -12.06
CA ASP A 65 -17.35 -3.52 -13.11
C ASP A 65 -16.63 -3.29 -14.45
N THR A 66 -16.37 -2.03 -14.80
CA THR A 66 -15.58 -1.69 -16.00
C THR A 66 -14.13 -2.14 -15.84
N PHE A 67 -13.53 -1.84 -14.71
CA PHE A 67 -12.15 -2.25 -14.42
C PHE A 67 -11.99 -3.77 -14.44
N ALA A 68 -12.96 -4.52 -13.90
CA ALA A 68 -12.93 -5.99 -13.91
C ALA A 68 -12.94 -6.57 -15.34
N ARG A 69 -13.66 -5.96 -16.28
CA ARG A 69 -13.68 -6.39 -17.69
C ARG A 69 -12.35 -6.20 -18.43
N GLU A 70 -11.55 -5.25 -17.98
CA GLU A 70 -10.25 -4.87 -18.57
C GLU A 70 -9.05 -5.45 -17.79
N SER A 71 -9.32 -6.28 -16.77
CA SER A 71 -8.29 -6.73 -15.82
C SER A 71 -8.31 -8.25 -15.65
N MET A 72 -7.27 -8.77 -14.99
CA MET A 72 -7.26 -10.13 -14.46
C MET A 72 -8.05 -10.16 -13.15
N VAL A 73 -9.11 -10.95 -13.08
CA VAL A 73 -9.92 -11.16 -11.87
C VAL A 73 -9.54 -12.50 -11.22
N LEU A 74 -9.06 -12.43 -9.99
CA LEU A 74 -8.72 -13.62 -9.20
C LEU A 74 -9.97 -14.11 -8.46
N THR A 75 -10.61 -15.17 -8.96
CA THR A 75 -11.89 -15.69 -8.46
C THR A 75 -11.80 -16.44 -7.14
N SER A 76 -10.59 -16.86 -6.75
CA SER A 76 -10.34 -17.70 -5.56
C SER A 76 -9.25 -17.12 -4.66
N ALA A 77 -9.04 -15.80 -4.70
CA ALA A 77 -8.12 -15.13 -3.79
C ALA A 77 -8.61 -15.22 -2.34
N GLN A 78 -7.71 -15.55 -1.42
CA GLN A 78 -8.04 -15.76 -0.01
C GLN A 78 -7.09 -14.96 0.89
N SER A 79 -7.63 -14.40 1.98
CA SER A 79 -6.82 -13.86 3.05
C SER A 79 -6.38 -14.97 4.00
N ASN A 80 -5.09 -15.04 4.29
CA ASN A 80 -4.54 -16.02 5.24
C ASN A 80 -4.98 -15.75 6.69
N CYS A 81 -5.28 -14.49 7.01
CA CYS A 81 -5.77 -14.07 8.31
C CYS A 81 -6.74 -12.90 8.12
N PRO A 82 -8.06 -13.12 8.12
CA PRO A 82 -9.06 -12.07 7.86
C PRO A 82 -9.32 -11.21 9.11
N LEU A 83 -8.26 -10.72 9.75
CA LEU A 83 -8.27 -9.83 10.90
C LEU A 83 -7.39 -8.62 10.58
N SER A 84 -7.83 -7.40 10.90
CA SER A 84 -7.25 -6.14 10.45
C SER A 84 -5.72 -6.06 10.59
N SER A 85 -5.18 -5.93 11.80
CA SER A 85 -3.73 -5.75 11.98
C SER A 85 -2.89 -6.94 11.48
N PRO A 86 -3.24 -8.20 11.76
CA PRO A 86 -2.50 -9.35 11.22
C PRO A 86 -2.44 -9.36 9.70
N HIS A 87 -3.57 -9.09 9.03
CA HIS A 87 -3.58 -9.03 7.56
C HIS A 87 -2.70 -7.89 7.03
N ARG A 88 -2.73 -6.72 7.67
CA ARG A 88 -1.91 -5.56 7.28
C ARG A 88 -0.42 -5.82 7.50
N GLY A 89 -0.05 -6.45 8.61
CA GLY A 89 1.32 -6.91 8.84
C GLY A 89 1.79 -7.90 7.76
N MET A 90 0.93 -8.85 7.37
CA MET A 90 1.23 -9.78 6.28
C MET A 90 1.36 -9.09 4.92
N LEU A 91 0.47 -8.16 4.62
CA LEU A 91 0.49 -7.38 3.38
C LEU A 91 1.77 -6.56 3.25
N LEU A 92 2.19 -5.91 4.33
CA LEU A 92 3.39 -5.08 4.33
C LEU A 92 4.68 -5.88 4.22
N THR A 93 4.75 -7.07 4.86
CA THR A 93 6.00 -7.83 5.03
C THR A 93 6.09 -9.10 4.20
N GLY A 94 4.99 -9.62 3.65
CA GLY A 94 4.94 -10.96 3.07
C GLY A 94 5.08 -12.10 4.09
N MET A 95 5.07 -11.81 5.40
CA MET A 95 5.28 -12.79 6.47
C MET A 95 3.98 -13.11 7.20
N TYR A 96 3.83 -14.35 7.69
CA TYR A 96 2.70 -14.72 8.56
C TYR A 96 2.69 -13.92 9.86
N PRO A 97 1.51 -13.75 10.54
CA PRO A 97 1.32 -12.85 11.67
C PRO A 97 2.34 -12.99 12.79
N ASN A 98 2.67 -14.22 13.22
CA ASN A 98 3.65 -14.44 14.28
C ASN A 98 5.08 -14.00 13.88
N ARG A 99 5.39 -14.05 12.57
CA ARG A 99 6.72 -13.66 12.08
C ARG A 99 6.80 -12.16 11.80
N SER A 100 5.71 -11.54 11.35
CA SER A 100 5.65 -10.09 11.16
C SER A 100 5.62 -9.32 12.48
N GLY A 101 5.31 -9.98 13.59
CA GLY A 101 5.11 -9.36 14.91
C GLY A 101 3.67 -8.94 15.19
N VAL A 102 2.72 -9.22 14.28
CA VAL A 102 1.33 -8.76 14.40
C VAL A 102 0.35 -9.93 14.48
N PRO A 103 0.35 -10.74 15.58
CA PRO A 103 -0.54 -11.91 15.70
C PRO A 103 -1.99 -11.54 16.03
N LEU A 104 -2.24 -10.34 16.57
CA LEU A 104 -3.55 -9.84 17.00
C LEU A 104 -3.74 -8.39 16.52
N ASN A 105 -4.98 -7.87 16.61
CA ASN A 105 -5.20 -6.44 16.40
C ASN A 105 -4.39 -5.60 17.40
N CYS A 106 -3.66 -4.62 16.90
CA CYS A 106 -2.85 -3.71 17.68
C CYS A 106 -3.72 -2.81 18.54
N ASN A 107 -3.45 -2.75 19.84
CA ASN A 107 -3.97 -1.75 20.76
C ASN A 107 -3.11 -1.73 22.03
N SER A 108 -3.33 -0.76 22.91
CA SER A 108 -2.52 -0.55 24.13
C SER A 108 -2.56 -1.66 25.17
N THR A 109 -3.42 -2.66 25.03
CA THR A 109 -3.49 -3.83 25.91
C THR A 109 -2.84 -5.08 25.31
N ARG A 110 -2.25 -4.96 24.11
CA ARG A 110 -1.65 -6.09 23.36
C ARG A 110 -0.22 -5.80 22.94
N PRO A 111 0.72 -5.69 23.88
CA PRO A 111 2.11 -5.29 23.60
C PRO A 111 2.88 -6.28 22.72
N ILE A 112 2.38 -7.52 22.57
CA ILE A 112 2.97 -8.53 21.68
C ILE A 112 2.59 -8.32 20.19
N SER A 113 1.66 -7.41 19.91
CA SER A 113 1.16 -7.18 18.56
C SER A 113 1.58 -5.80 18.08
N SER A 114 2.67 -5.76 17.37
CA SER A 114 3.20 -4.62 16.65
C SER A 114 4.09 -5.11 15.52
N LEU A 115 4.12 -4.37 14.42
CA LEU A 115 5.08 -4.65 13.35
C LEU A 115 6.51 -4.57 13.93
N ARG A 116 7.34 -5.54 13.56
CA ARG A 116 8.71 -5.58 14.06
C ARG A 116 9.54 -4.48 13.40
N ASP A 117 10.35 -3.80 14.17
CA ASP A 117 11.24 -2.72 13.68
C ASP A 117 12.24 -3.22 12.62
N ASP A 118 12.65 -4.51 12.71
CA ASP A 118 13.56 -5.15 11.76
C ASP A 118 12.86 -5.83 10.57
N ALA A 119 11.54 -5.73 10.46
CA ALA A 119 10.80 -6.29 9.34
C ALA A 119 11.00 -5.45 8.08
N GLU A 120 11.55 -6.07 7.03
CA GLU A 120 11.59 -5.43 5.72
C GLU A 120 10.18 -5.43 5.11
N CYS A 121 9.68 -4.25 4.83
CA CYS A 121 8.34 -4.05 4.27
C CYS A 121 8.39 -3.77 2.77
N ILE A 122 7.25 -3.90 2.11
CA ILE A 122 7.11 -3.64 0.67
C ILE A 122 7.60 -2.24 0.28
N GLY A 123 7.34 -1.22 1.09
CA GLY A 123 7.84 0.14 0.86
C GLY A 123 9.38 0.22 0.92
N ASP A 124 10.03 -0.51 1.84
CA ASP A 124 11.49 -0.57 1.91
C ASP A 124 12.08 -1.19 0.65
N VAL A 125 11.49 -2.28 0.16
CA VAL A 125 11.94 -2.99 -1.04
C VAL A 125 11.79 -2.12 -2.27
N PHE A 126 10.65 -1.48 -2.47
CA PHE A 126 10.42 -0.60 -3.62
C PHE A 126 11.26 0.69 -3.54
N SER A 127 11.40 1.29 -2.37
CA SER A 127 12.26 2.46 -2.19
C SER A 127 13.73 2.14 -2.51
N LYS A 128 14.25 0.99 -2.07
CA LYS A 128 15.60 0.50 -2.46
C LYS A 128 15.73 0.25 -3.96
N ALA A 129 14.64 -0.10 -4.63
CA ALA A 129 14.61 -0.27 -6.09
C ALA A 129 14.44 1.06 -6.85
N GLY A 130 14.41 2.20 -6.16
CA GLY A 130 14.35 3.54 -6.77
C GLY A 130 12.92 4.05 -7.03
N TYR A 131 11.89 3.42 -6.44
CA TYR A 131 10.53 3.94 -6.51
C TYR A 131 10.28 5.03 -5.47
N ASP A 132 9.49 6.03 -5.85
CA ASP A 132 8.81 6.90 -4.89
C ASP A 132 7.61 6.18 -4.29
N CYS A 133 7.64 5.98 -2.97
CA CYS A 133 6.63 5.20 -2.25
C CYS A 133 5.70 6.10 -1.44
N ALA A 134 4.40 5.99 -1.67
CA ALA A 134 3.37 6.75 -0.96
C ALA A 134 2.41 5.82 -0.21
N TYR A 135 2.01 6.21 0.99
CA TYR A 135 1.00 5.52 1.80
C TYR A 135 -0.16 6.45 2.13
N PHE A 136 -1.39 5.94 1.98
CA PHE A 136 -2.63 6.67 2.29
C PHE A 136 -3.57 5.80 3.11
N GLY A 137 -4.29 6.42 4.06
CA GLY A 137 -5.33 5.76 4.82
C GLY A 137 -4.83 4.96 6.03
N LYS A 138 -5.62 4.00 6.49
CA LYS A 138 -5.41 3.23 7.71
C LYS A 138 -4.15 2.37 7.68
N LEU A 139 -3.29 2.50 8.70
CA LEU A 139 -2.14 1.60 8.89
C LEU A 139 -2.47 0.41 9.79
N HIS A 140 -2.87 0.64 11.03
CA HIS A 140 -3.24 -0.36 12.05
C HIS A 140 -2.28 -1.55 12.15
N ALA A 141 -0.99 -1.30 12.12
CA ALA A 141 0.05 -2.33 12.24
C ALA A 141 0.98 -2.11 13.43
N ASP A 142 0.85 -0.96 14.13
CA ASP A 142 1.71 -0.57 15.24
C ASP A 142 1.01 -0.70 16.59
N PHE A 143 1.78 -1.03 17.61
CA PHE A 143 1.35 -0.90 19.00
C PHE A 143 1.28 0.58 19.38
N PRO A 144 0.11 1.09 19.85
CA PRO A 144 -0.01 2.48 20.27
C PRO A 144 0.93 2.79 21.44
N THR A 145 1.75 3.82 21.27
CA THR A 145 2.67 4.36 22.29
C THR A 145 2.35 5.83 22.55
N PRO A 146 2.81 6.44 23.64
CA PRO A 146 2.71 7.87 23.88
C PRO A 146 3.56 8.66 22.86
N ASN A 147 3.05 8.82 21.66
CA ASN A 147 3.74 9.37 20.50
C ASN A 147 2.93 10.45 19.76
N ASP A 148 2.02 11.14 20.47
CA ASP A 148 1.30 12.29 19.91
C ASP A 148 2.32 13.37 19.48
N PRO A 149 2.38 13.75 18.19
CA PRO A 149 3.36 14.73 17.71
C PRO A 149 3.12 16.15 18.24
N GLU A 150 1.89 16.46 18.65
CA GLU A 150 1.52 17.78 19.22
C GLU A 150 1.72 17.83 20.74
N ASN A 151 1.63 16.66 21.41
CA ASN A 151 1.73 16.52 22.86
C ASN A 151 2.69 15.38 23.22
N PRO A 152 4.01 15.57 23.15
CA PRO A 152 5.01 14.53 23.42
C PRO A 152 4.78 13.84 24.76
N GLY A 153 4.79 12.50 24.75
CA GLY A 153 4.53 11.68 25.95
C GLY A 153 3.05 11.39 26.21
N GLN A 154 2.16 11.86 25.34
CA GLN A 154 0.72 11.56 25.37
C GLN A 154 0.36 10.55 24.28
N TYR A 155 -0.79 9.89 24.43
CA TYR A 155 -1.43 9.13 23.37
C TYR A 155 -2.26 10.05 22.47
N VAL A 156 -2.35 9.73 21.18
CA VAL A 156 -3.16 10.49 20.21
C VAL A 156 -4.68 10.36 20.43
N GLU A 157 -5.11 9.41 21.23
CA GLU A 157 -6.50 9.25 21.66
C GLU A 157 -6.57 8.97 23.16
N THR A 158 -7.75 9.20 23.76
CA THR A 158 -7.96 9.05 25.21
C THR A 158 -8.80 7.83 25.60
N GLN A 159 -9.34 7.09 24.64
CA GLN A 159 -10.14 5.86 24.88
C GLN A 159 -9.28 4.77 25.53
N ARG A 160 -9.90 3.85 26.23
CA ARG A 160 -9.22 2.69 26.83
C ARG A 160 -9.92 1.41 26.40
N PRO A 161 -9.22 0.46 25.76
CA PRO A 161 -7.82 0.54 25.31
C PRO A 161 -7.61 1.58 24.21
N VAL A 162 -6.41 2.13 24.10
CA VAL A 162 -6.00 3.00 22.99
C VAL A 162 -5.84 2.15 21.72
N TRP A 163 -6.46 2.57 20.64
CA TRP A 163 -6.40 1.87 19.36
C TRP A 163 -5.58 2.63 18.32
N ASP A 164 -5.66 3.95 18.34
CA ASP A 164 -5.00 4.78 17.35
C ASP A 164 -3.53 5.00 17.67
N ALA A 165 -2.73 5.17 16.64
CA ALA A 165 -1.31 5.44 16.75
C ALA A 165 -0.86 6.41 15.65
N TYR A 166 -0.09 7.42 16.04
CA TYR A 166 0.74 8.18 15.13
C TYR A 166 1.96 7.34 14.75
N THR A 167 2.27 7.26 13.45
CA THR A 167 3.45 6.53 12.96
C THR A 167 4.60 7.51 12.72
N PRO A 168 5.65 7.49 13.56
CA PRO A 168 6.84 8.30 13.39
C PRO A 168 7.53 8.02 12.05
N LYS A 169 8.28 8.99 11.55
CA LYS A 169 8.94 8.89 10.24
C LYS A 169 9.83 7.65 10.10
N GLU A 170 10.50 7.29 11.18
CA GLU A 170 11.43 6.15 11.26
C GLU A 170 10.73 4.80 11.14
N GLN A 171 9.42 4.75 11.41
CA GLN A 171 8.58 3.54 11.35
C GLN A 171 7.71 3.45 10.10
N ARG A 172 7.94 4.31 9.09
CA ARG A 172 7.15 4.34 7.86
C ARG A 172 7.66 3.38 6.78
N HIS A 173 8.64 2.54 7.06
CA HIS A 173 9.10 1.42 6.23
C HIS A 173 9.25 1.77 4.73
N GLY A 174 10.06 2.79 4.42
CA GLY A 174 10.36 3.19 3.04
C GLY A 174 9.32 4.06 2.35
N PHE A 175 8.17 4.34 2.97
CA PHE A 175 7.19 5.28 2.44
C PHE A 175 7.61 6.71 2.74
N ASN A 176 8.01 7.45 1.69
CA ASN A 176 8.48 8.82 1.78
C ASN A 176 7.36 9.86 1.68
N TYR A 177 6.23 9.53 1.05
CA TYR A 177 5.00 10.32 1.15
C TYR A 177 4.02 9.62 2.09
N TRP A 178 3.47 10.36 3.04
CA TRP A 178 2.63 9.81 4.09
C TRP A 178 1.37 10.64 4.29
N TYR A 179 0.21 9.99 4.28
CA TYR A 179 -1.06 10.59 4.66
C TYR A 179 -1.95 9.51 5.27
N SER A 180 -1.80 9.28 6.58
CA SER A 180 -2.29 8.07 7.23
C SER A 180 -2.74 8.32 8.67
N TYR A 181 -3.44 7.34 9.21
CA TYR A 181 -3.83 7.23 10.62
C TYR A 181 -3.64 5.79 11.09
N GLY A 182 -3.72 5.56 12.43
CA GLY A 182 -3.64 4.21 12.99
C GLY A 182 -4.92 3.42 12.73
N THR A 183 -5.88 3.48 13.67
CA THR A 183 -7.10 2.65 13.61
C THR A 183 -8.38 3.37 13.99
N PHE A 184 -8.34 4.63 14.27
CA PHE A 184 -9.55 5.35 14.67
C PHE A 184 -10.51 5.52 13.49
N ASP A 185 -11.48 4.58 13.38
CA ASP A 185 -12.40 4.46 12.24
C ASP A 185 -13.59 5.46 12.33
N GLU A 186 -13.32 6.75 12.46
CA GLU A 186 -14.33 7.81 12.40
C GLU A 186 -14.49 8.33 10.96
N HIS A 187 -15.39 7.69 10.21
CA HIS A 187 -15.50 7.93 8.77
C HIS A 187 -16.14 9.26 8.38
N LYS A 188 -16.85 9.93 9.30
CA LYS A 188 -17.51 11.21 9.02
C LYS A 188 -16.67 12.42 9.44
N ASN A 189 -15.79 12.24 10.40
CA ASN A 189 -14.85 13.23 10.89
C ASN A 189 -13.47 12.60 11.04
N PRO A 190 -12.88 12.10 9.95
CA PRO A 190 -11.61 11.40 9.99
C PRO A 190 -10.47 12.35 10.36
N HIS A 191 -9.35 11.79 10.79
CA HIS A 191 -8.12 12.53 10.93
C HIS A 191 -6.97 11.77 10.27
N TYR A 192 -5.93 12.52 9.91
CA TYR A 192 -4.72 11.99 9.25
C TYR A 192 -3.52 12.77 9.71
N TRP A 193 -2.36 12.15 9.68
CA TRP A 193 -1.07 12.84 9.75
C TRP A 193 -0.39 12.78 8.41
N ASP A 194 0.15 13.92 7.97
CA ASP A 194 0.89 14.01 6.72
C ASP A 194 2.38 13.64 6.88
N THR A 195 3.13 13.80 5.80
CA THR A 195 4.56 13.50 5.75
C THR A 195 5.36 14.23 6.82
N ASP A 196 4.98 15.46 7.14
CA ASP A 196 5.66 16.31 8.12
C ASP A 196 5.17 16.08 9.56
N GLY A 197 4.20 15.19 9.75
CA GLY A 197 3.57 14.87 11.03
C GLY A 197 2.46 15.85 11.43
N LYS A 198 2.06 16.73 10.53
CA LYS A 198 0.94 17.65 10.80
C LYS A 198 -0.39 16.91 10.74
N ARG A 199 -1.23 17.11 11.75
CA ARG A 199 -2.58 16.56 11.80
C ARG A 199 -3.55 17.36 10.91
N HIS A 200 -4.43 16.62 10.24
CA HIS A 200 -5.52 17.12 9.41
C HIS A 200 -6.82 16.48 9.84
N ASP A 201 -7.85 17.29 10.10
CA ASP A 201 -9.19 16.87 10.54
C ASP A 201 -10.25 17.31 9.51
N PRO A 202 -10.33 16.65 8.33
CA PRO A 202 -11.32 17.01 7.33
C PRO A 202 -12.74 16.72 7.81
N LYS A 203 -13.70 17.57 7.39
CA LYS A 203 -15.12 17.44 7.73
C LYS A 203 -15.89 16.83 6.56
N GLU A 204 -15.40 15.72 6.08
CA GLU A 204 -16.02 14.99 4.97
C GLU A 204 -15.87 13.48 5.15
N TRP A 205 -16.61 12.72 4.38
CA TRP A 205 -16.55 11.26 4.40
C TRP A 205 -15.18 10.73 3.99
N SER A 206 -14.56 9.88 4.83
CA SER A 206 -13.16 9.46 4.68
C SER A 206 -12.83 8.85 3.29
N PRO A 207 -13.64 7.97 2.68
CA PRO A 207 -13.31 7.44 1.36
C PRO A 207 -13.28 8.51 0.25
N LEU A 208 -14.12 9.53 0.36
CA LEU A 208 -14.13 10.64 -0.59
C LEU A 208 -12.87 11.49 -0.43
N HIS A 209 -12.53 11.81 0.83
CA HIS A 209 -11.32 12.56 1.15
C HIS A 209 -10.05 11.84 0.71
N GLU A 210 -9.91 10.56 1.06
CA GLU A 210 -8.74 9.75 0.72
C GLU A 210 -8.58 9.61 -0.79
N SER A 211 -9.65 9.31 -1.52
CA SER A 211 -9.59 9.21 -2.99
C SER A 211 -9.20 10.54 -3.64
N GLY A 212 -9.70 11.67 -3.12
CA GLY A 212 -9.30 13.01 -3.55
C GLY A 212 -7.82 13.29 -3.33
N LYS A 213 -7.26 12.88 -2.18
CA LYS A 213 -5.83 13.01 -1.87
C LYS A 213 -4.96 12.15 -2.80
N VAL A 214 -5.34 10.89 -3.02
CA VAL A 214 -4.63 9.99 -3.95
C VAL A 214 -4.64 10.55 -5.37
N VAL A 215 -5.80 10.97 -5.89
CA VAL A 215 -5.91 11.57 -7.23
C VAL A 215 -5.06 12.84 -7.36
N SER A 216 -5.07 13.69 -6.36
CA SER A 216 -4.24 14.91 -6.33
C SER A 216 -2.75 14.58 -6.36
N TYR A 217 -2.32 13.61 -5.56
CA TYR A 217 -0.93 13.14 -5.52
C TYR A 217 -0.49 12.61 -6.90
N LEU A 218 -1.28 11.71 -7.50
CA LEU A 218 -0.98 11.14 -8.82
C LEU A 218 -0.91 12.18 -9.93
N LYS A 219 -1.81 13.19 -9.92
CA LYS A 219 -1.76 14.31 -10.88
C LYS A 219 -0.48 15.13 -10.73
N ASN A 220 -0.02 15.35 -9.51
CA ASN A 220 1.21 16.09 -9.26
C ASN A 220 2.46 15.31 -9.71
N LEU A 221 2.48 13.99 -9.52
CA LEU A 221 3.56 13.13 -10.04
C LEU A 221 3.64 13.19 -11.56
N SER A 222 2.51 13.13 -12.27
CA SER A 222 2.50 13.16 -13.73
C SER A 222 3.00 14.47 -14.31
N LEU A 223 2.93 15.57 -13.56
CA LEU A 223 3.49 16.87 -13.95
C LEU A 223 5.02 16.98 -13.71
N ILE A 224 5.57 16.09 -12.89
CA ILE A 224 6.99 16.10 -12.53
C ILE A 224 7.79 15.06 -13.34
N HIS A 225 7.15 13.99 -13.79
CA HIS A 225 7.82 12.81 -14.36
C HIS A 225 7.44 12.47 -15.81
N ILE A 226 6.74 13.38 -16.51
CA ILE A 226 6.44 13.24 -17.95
C ILE A 226 7.35 14.13 -18.77
#